data_0fd4b8a629bc4c734b5837f2bffea6e9
#
_entry.id   0fd4b8a629bc4c734b5837f2bffea6e9
#
_cell.length_a   1.000
_cell.length_b   1.000
_cell.length_c   1.000
_cell.angle_alpha   90.00
_cell.angle_beta   90.00
_cell.angle_gamma   90.00
#
_symmetry.space_group_name_H-M   'P 1'
#
loop_
_entity.id
_entity.type
_entity.pdbx_description
1 polymer ?
#
loop_
_entity_poly.entity_id
_entity_poly.type
_entity_poly.pdbx_seq_one_letter_code
_entity_poly.pdbx_strand_id
1 'polypeptide(L)'
;MTDKQRQYIESLVKKVFRNADSQSEILSRLDRVKISSHQASVMIHALKLECNIGRSVPAYMLMANNLNPKMDEFFSILGYDE
;
A
#
# COMPACT_ATOMS: atom_id res chain seq x y z
N MET A 1 3.21 10.74 -9.54
CA MET A 1 1.82 10.24 -9.36
C MET A 1 0.88 11.44 -9.31
N THR A 2 -0.34 11.25 -9.80
CA THR A 2 -1.35 12.33 -9.81
C THR A 2 -2.06 12.43 -8.46
N ASP A 3 -2.72 13.57 -8.23
CA ASP A 3 -3.51 13.74 -6.99
C ASP A 3 -4.64 12.70 -6.90
N LYS A 4 -5.26 12.38 -8.03
CA LYS A 4 -6.30 11.35 -8.05
C LYS A 4 -5.76 9.98 -7.66
N GLN A 5 -4.59 9.61 -8.16
CA GLN A 5 -3.94 8.35 -7.80
C GLN A 5 -3.60 8.34 -6.31
N ARG A 6 -3.08 9.43 -5.80
CA ARG A 6 -2.71 9.53 -4.39
C ARG A 6 -3.94 9.39 -3.49
N GLN A 7 -5.04 10.06 -3.83
CA GLN A 7 -6.28 9.95 -3.06
C GLN A 7 -6.86 8.56 -3.12
N TYR A 8 -6.78 7.90 -4.27
CA TYR A 8 -7.28 6.54 -4.43
C TYR A 8 -6.45 5.56 -3.60
N ILE A 9 -5.12 5.70 -3.63
CA ILE A 9 -4.23 4.87 -2.82
C ILE A 9 -4.54 5.07 -1.33
N GLU A 10 -4.73 6.29 -0.88
CA GLU A 10 -5.08 6.57 0.51
C GLU A 10 -6.38 5.85 0.90
N SER A 11 -7.40 5.94 0.06
CA SER A 11 -8.68 5.29 0.30
C SER A 11 -8.52 3.78 0.43
N LEU A 12 -7.72 3.16 -0.46
CA LEU A 12 -7.49 1.73 -0.45
C LEU A 12 -6.66 1.30 0.76
N VAL A 13 -5.67 2.09 1.14
CA VAL A 13 -4.85 1.82 2.33
C VAL A 13 -5.74 1.76 3.56
N LYS A 14 -6.68 2.68 3.69
CA LYS A 14 -7.59 2.69 4.83
C LYS A 14 -8.53 1.48 4.86
N LYS A 15 -8.81 0.88 3.71
CA LYS A 15 -9.63 -0.33 3.63
C LYS A 15 -8.83 -1.59 3.93
N VAL A 16 -7.59 -1.65 3.46
CA VAL A 16 -6.73 -2.83 3.59
C VAL A 16 -6.07 -2.87 4.96
N PHE A 17 -5.51 -1.75 5.40
CA PHE A 17 -4.80 -1.63 6.68
C PHE A 17 -5.72 -0.93 7.68
N ARG A 18 -6.32 -1.70 8.56
CA ARG A 18 -7.29 -1.14 9.52
C ARG A 18 -6.65 -0.55 10.76
N ASN A 19 -5.37 -0.79 10.98
CA ASN A 19 -4.64 -0.23 12.11
C ASN A 19 -4.22 1.19 11.77
N ALA A 20 -4.53 2.14 12.65
CA ALA A 20 -4.26 3.56 12.42
C ALA A 20 -2.75 3.84 12.28
N ASP A 21 -1.93 3.14 13.07
CA ASP A 21 -0.46 3.31 13.01
C ASP A 21 0.08 2.84 11.66
N SER A 22 -0.44 1.72 11.14
CA SER A 22 -0.06 1.21 9.81
C SER A 22 -0.46 2.18 8.72
N GLN A 23 -1.67 2.71 8.77
CA GLN A 23 -2.14 3.69 7.81
C GLN A 23 -1.24 4.92 7.80
N SER A 24 -0.95 5.46 8.99
CA SER A 24 -0.13 6.64 9.14
C SER A 24 1.28 6.42 8.60
N GLU A 25 1.90 5.29 8.91
CA GLU A 25 3.23 4.94 8.43
C GLU A 25 3.26 4.86 6.91
N ILE A 26 2.31 4.15 6.32
CA ILE A 26 2.27 3.96 4.86
C ILE A 26 2.02 5.30 4.16
N LEU A 27 1.08 6.09 4.65
CA LEU A 27 0.78 7.39 4.04
C LEU A 27 1.95 8.36 4.18
N SER A 28 2.67 8.30 5.31
CA SER A 28 3.87 9.09 5.50
C SER A 28 4.95 8.75 4.49
N ARG A 29 5.19 7.45 4.25
CA ARG A 29 6.15 7.01 3.23
C ARG A 29 5.69 7.38 1.83
N LEU A 30 4.40 7.28 1.56
CA LEU A 30 3.82 7.65 0.28
C LEU A 30 4.16 9.11 -0.07
N ASP A 31 4.13 9.98 0.92
CA ASP A 31 4.44 11.40 0.72
C ASP A 31 5.93 11.67 0.60
N ARG A 32 6.78 10.83 1.18
CA ARG A 32 8.24 11.02 1.15
C ARG A 32 8.91 10.39 -0.06
N VAL A 33 8.34 9.31 -0.58
CA VAL A 33 8.93 8.58 -1.72
C VAL A 33 8.40 9.19 -3.02
N LYS A 34 9.30 9.38 -3.97
CA LYS A 34 8.91 9.86 -5.29
C LYS A 34 8.37 8.70 -6.11
N ILE A 35 7.08 8.74 -6.42
CA ILE A 35 6.37 7.65 -7.06
C ILE A 35 5.89 8.10 -8.44
N SER A 36 6.24 7.34 -9.48
CA SER A 36 5.77 7.59 -10.84
C SER A 36 4.32 7.15 -11.00
N SER A 37 3.68 7.60 -12.09
CA SER A 37 2.31 7.17 -12.40
C SER A 37 2.24 5.66 -12.62
N HIS A 38 3.27 5.07 -13.24
CA HIS A 38 3.32 3.62 -13.42
C HIS A 38 3.39 2.89 -12.08
N GLN A 39 4.27 3.34 -11.19
CA GLN A 39 4.39 2.76 -9.86
C GLN A 39 3.09 2.91 -9.07
N ALA A 40 2.44 4.07 -9.18
CA ALA A 40 1.14 4.28 -8.53
C ALA A 40 0.09 3.30 -9.04
N SER A 41 0.08 3.02 -10.35
CA SER A 41 -0.84 2.02 -10.92
C SER A 41 -0.59 0.63 -10.36
N VAL A 42 0.67 0.24 -10.22
CA VAL A 42 1.04 -1.04 -9.60
C VAL A 42 0.54 -1.11 -8.16
N MET A 43 0.73 -0.05 -7.39
CA MET A 43 0.28 0.02 -6.00
C MET A 43 -1.23 -0.09 -5.89
N ILE A 44 -1.96 0.61 -6.75
CA ILE A 44 -3.43 0.55 -6.78
C ILE A 44 -3.89 -0.88 -7.09
N HIS A 45 -3.28 -1.52 -8.06
CA HIS A 45 -3.63 -2.89 -8.44
C HIS A 45 -3.41 -3.86 -7.26
N ALA A 46 -2.28 -3.73 -6.58
CA ALA A 46 -1.96 -4.57 -5.43
C ALA A 46 -2.98 -4.39 -4.31
N LEU A 47 -3.31 -3.14 -3.99
CA LEU A 47 -4.27 -2.84 -2.92
C LEU A 47 -5.68 -3.31 -3.27
N LYS A 48 -6.11 -3.16 -4.52
CA LYS A 48 -7.41 -3.66 -4.96
C LYS A 48 -7.49 -5.17 -4.84
N LEU A 49 -6.42 -5.87 -5.16
CA LEU A 49 -6.37 -7.31 -5.06
C LEU A 49 -6.52 -7.76 -3.61
N GLU A 50 -5.82 -7.13 -2.68
CA GLU A 50 -5.97 -7.42 -1.25
C GLU A 50 -7.36 -7.09 -0.74
N CYS A 51 -7.93 -5.97 -1.19
CA CYS A 51 -9.27 -5.58 -0.81
C CYS A 51 -10.31 -6.61 -1.27
N ASN A 52 -10.13 -7.16 -2.48
CA ASN A 52 -11.04 -8.17 -3.02
C ASN A 52 -10.96 -9.50 -2.26
N ILE A 53 -9.80 -9.81 -1.66
CA ILE A 53 -9.66 -10.99 -0.80
C ILE A 53 -10.45 -10.78 0.50
N GLY A 54 -10.73 -9.52 0.86
CA GLY A 54 -11.54 -9.19 2.03
C GLY A 54 -10.82 -9.35 3.35
N ARG A 55 -9.50 -9.37 3.31
CA ARG A 55 -8.65 -9.61 4.47
C ARG A 55 -8.07 -8.31 5.00
N SER A 56 -8.04 -8.15 6.33
CA SER A 56 -7.36 -7.04 6.97
C SER A 56 -5.90 -7.40 7.24
N VAL A 57 -5.01 -6.41 7.13
CA VAL A 57 -3.60 -6.63 7.40
C VAL A 57 -3.27 -5.99 8.76
N PRO A 58 -2.92 -6.79 9.78
CA PRO A 58 -2.49 -6.26 11.08
C PRO A 58 -1.15 -5.54 10.97
N ALA A 59 -0.89 -4.64 11.92
CA ALA A 59 0.33 -3.85 11.90
C ALA A 59 1.59 -4.71 11.88
N TYR A 60 1.62 -5.78 12.68
CA TYR A 60 2.79 -6.66 12.77
C TYR A 60 3.02 -7.48 11.49
N MET A 61 2.08 -7.48 10.57
CA MET A 61 2.20 -8.22 9.31
C MET A 61 2.59 -7.35 8.13
N LEU A 62 2.99 -6.10 8.35
CA LEU A 62 3.43 -5.22 7.27
C LEU A 62 4.54 -5.86 6.42
N MET A 63 5.41 -6.63 7.05
CA MET A 63 6.53 -7.30 6.38
C MET A 63 6.29 -8.80 6.18
N ALA A 64 5.05 -9.25 6.38
CA ALA A 64 4.76 -10.69 6.29
C ALA A 64 4.74 -11.15 4.83
N ASN A 65 5.16 -12.40 4.62
CA ASN A 65 5.25 -13.00 3.29
C ASN A 65 3.97 -13.70 2.85
N ASN A 66 2.92 -13.66 3.64
CA ASN A 66 1.67 -14.34 3.35
C ASN A 66 0.61 -13.44 2.69
N LEU A 67 1.01 -12.26 2.23
CA LEU A 67 0.17 -11.39 1.42
C LEU A 67 0.31 -11.79 -0.05
N ASN A 68 -0.57 -11.27 -0.91
CA ASN A 68 -0.48 -11.59 -2.34
C ASN A 68 0.85 -11.06 -2.90
N PRO A 69 1.37 -11.69 -3.99
CA PRO A 69 2.70 -11.31 -4.52
C PRO A 69 2.81 -9.85 -4.96
N LYS A 70 1.71 -9.22 -5.35
CA LYS A 70 1.74 -7.82 -5.78
C LYS A 70 1.96 -6.86 -4.61
N MET A 71 1.66 -7.29 -3.39
CA MET A 71 1.96 -6.48 -2.21
C MET A 71 3.46 -6.37 -1.95
N ASP A 72 4.27 -7.34 -2.40
CA ASP A 72 5.72 -7.22 -2.32
C ASP A 72 6.20 -6.03 -3.13
N GLU A 73 5.66 -5.84 -4.34
CA GLU A 73 5.99 -4.67 -5.16
C GLU A 73 5.53 -3.38 -4.49
N PHE A 74 4.34 -3.39 -3.90
CA PHE A 74 3.81 -2.24 -3.17
C PHE A 74 4.78 -1.80 -2.07
N PHE A 75 5.23 -2.74 -1.24
CA PHE A 75 6.15 -2.42 -0.16
C PHE A 75 7.53 -2.04 -0.68
N SER A 76 7.99 -2.66 -1.76
CA SER A 76 9.26 -2.33 -2.39
C SER A 76 9.27 -0.89 -2.89
N ILE A 77 8.20 -0.45 -3.54
CA ILE A 77 8.07 0.93 -4.02
C ILE A 77 8.18 1.91 -2.85
N LEU A 78 7.63 1.56 -1.69
CA LEU A 78 7.69 2.40 -0.50
C LEU A 78 9.00 2.29 0.27
N GLY A 79 9.92 1.39 -0.14
CA GLY A 79 11.23 1.27 0.46
C GLY A 79 11.30 0.34 1.67
N TYR A 80 10.37 -0.59 1.81
CA TYR A 80 10.35 -1.52 2.95
C TYR A 80 11.25 -2.74 2.78
N ASP A 81 11.78 -2.97 1.59
CA ASP A 81 12.55 -4.19 1.29
C ASP A 81 14.06 -4.01 1.40
N GLU A 82 14.51 -3.03 2.09
CA GLU A 82 15.94 -2.79 2.31
C GLU A 82 16.54 -3.79 3.27
#